data_c5d0d91a501947142503e760dca9b099
#
_entry.id   c5d0d91a501947142503e760dca9b099
#
_cell.length_a   1.000
_cell.length_b   1.000
_cell.length_c   1.000
_cell.angle_alpha   90.00
_cell.angle_beta   90.00
_cell.angle_gamma   90.00
#
_symmetry.space_group_name_H-M   'P 1'
#
loop_
_entity.id
_entity.type
_entity.pdbx_description
1 polymer ?
#
loop_
_entity_poly.entity_id
_entity_poly.type
_entity_poly.pdbx_seq_one_letter_code
_entity_poly.pdbx_strand_id
1 'polypeptide(L)'
;LYSRLFRRFMVLLAVFGLLLTGCVSRQQNTGASQAPSTVPLSDLSGLVLQVGDQKGGTESLLRAAGALDNLPYQIAFSTFTSGPPQVEAATAGKIDFAITGNTPPIFGAASNAKVKVVSAYNGGGVGDAILVPADSPIQSVSDLRGKSILVGKGSSGHGNVLGQLDKAGLTTADVKLVFLQPADALSAFRAGQGDAWAIWDPFTAQAEQQLKVRSIAQAKGVTNGYWFGVASDAALADPKRNTALADLLVRFAKAAKWAQDHPQEWAEKYAAAVGLDPKASEVSQARSLRLPTALSDEVVASEQKIADLFAKSGQIQSAPDFSKWVDRRYAGVLEPFLISAN
;
A
#
# COMPACT_ATOMS: atom_id res chain seq x y z
N LEU A 1 -54.15 -24.23 62.72
CA LEU A 1 -53.81 -25.58 62.19
C LEU A 1 -53.01 -25.56 60.88
N TYR A 2 -52.80 -24.39 60.29
CA TYR A 2 -52.14 -24.22 58.98
C TYR A 2 -50.66 -23.84 59.06
N SER A 3 -50.11 -23.55 60.23
CA SER A 3 -48.76 -23.02 60.38
C SER A 3 -47.65 -24.08 60.59
N ARG A 4 -48.00 -25.35 60.79
CA ARG A 4 -47.00 -26.42 61.03
C ARG A 4 -46.69 -27.31 59.82
N LEU A 5 -47.48 -27.25 58.73
CA LEU A 5 -47.19 -27.95 57.49
C LEU A 5 -46.27 -27.22 56.56
N PHE A 6 -46.23 -25.89 56.65
CA PHE A 6 -45.36 -25.04 55.80
C PHE A 6 -43.87 -25.10 56.19
N ARG A 7 -43.58 -25.45 57.43
CA ARG A 7 -42.19 -25.52 57.94
C ARG A 7 -41.48 -26.84 57.68
N ARG A 8 -42.20 -27.89 57.27
CA ARG A 8 -41.61 -29.20 56.93
C ARG A 8 -41.34 -29.39 55.44
N PHE A 9 -41.91 -28.53 54.59
CA PHE A 9 -41.65 -28.58 53.14
C PHE A 9 -40.45 -27.72 52.73
N MET A 10 -40.03 -26.77 53.60
CA MET A 10 -38.88 -25.89 53.32
C MET A 10 -37.52 -26.49 53.68
N VAL A 11 -37.46 -27.59 54.39
CA VAL A 11 -36.22 -28.26 54.78
C VAL A 11 -35.81 -29.40 53.82
N LEU A 12 -36.73 -29.87 52.98
CA LEU A 12 -36.45 -30.93 51.99
C LEU A 12 -36.05 -30.37 50.61
N LEU A 13 -36.18 -29.08 50.36
CA LEU A 13 -35.68 -28.41 49.13
C LEU A 13 -34.28 -27.83 49.25
N ALA A 14 -33.66 -27.85 50.44
CA ALA A 14 -32.33 -27.28 50.68
C ALA A 14 -31.20 -28.31 50.56
N VAL A 15 -31.47 -29.62 50.36
CA VAL A 15 -30.46 -30.68 50.28
C VAL A 15 -30.24 -31.21 48.87
N PHE A 16 -31.06 -30.80 47.89
CA PHE A 16 -30.92 -31.26 46.48
C PHE A 16 -30.30 -30.21 45.56
N GLY A 17 -29.83 -29.05 46.11
CA GLY A 17 -29.27 -27.91 45.37
C GLY A 17 -27.74 -27.88 45.29
N LEU A 18 -27.01 -28.92 45.73
CA LEU A 18 -25.53 -28.81 45.91
C LEU A 18 -24.71 -29.84 45.11
N LEU A 19 -25.22 -30.39 44.01
CA LEU A 19 -24.48 -31.31 43.13
C LEU A 19 -24.61 -31.00 41.64
N LEU A 20 -24.75 -29.70 41.25
CA LEU A 20 -24.60 -29.26 39.86
C LEU A 20 -23.71 -28.01 39.80
N THR A 21 -22.54 -28.07 40.40
CA THR A 21 -21.41 -27.22 39.96
C THR A 21 -20.81 -27.89 38.74
N GLY A 22 -21.60 -27.90 37.65
CA GLY A 22 -21.07 -28.11 36.31
C GLY A 22 -20.11 -26.94 36.04
N CYS A 23 -18.83 -27.26 35.81
CA CYS A 23 -17.84 -26.33 35.27
C CYS A 23 -18.41 -25.77 33.97
N VAL A 24 -19.05 -24.60 34.03
CA VAL A 24 -19.16 -23.70 32.89
C VAL A 24 -17.75 -23.14 32.75
N SER A 25 -16.90 -23.84 32.03
CA SER A 25 -15.72 -23.27 31.41
C SER A 25 -16.24 -22.14 30.54
N ARG A 26 -16.10 -20.94 31.06
CA ARG A 26 -16.23 -19.70 30.30
C ARG A 26 -15.17 -19.79 29.23
N GLN A 27 -15.54 -20.35 28.07
CA GLN A 27 -14.75 -20.24 26.86
C GLN A 27 -14.60 -18.74 26.64
N GLN A 28 -13.49 -18.19 27.12
CA GLN A 28 -13.00 -16.91 26.62
C GLN A 28 -12.79 -17.16 25.13
N ASN A 29 -13.76 -16.72 24.32
CA ASN A 29 -13.54 -16.43 22.93
C ASN A 29 -12.52 -15.28 22.87
N THR A 30 -11.26 -15.60 23.15
CA THR A 30 -10.16 -14.85 22.59
C THR A 30 -10.32 -15.07 21.09
N GLY A 31 -10.78 -14.04 20.40
CA GLY A 31 -10.84 -14.00 18.94
C GLY A 31 -9.43 -14.06 18.36
N ALA A 32 -8.78 -15.21 18.53
CA ALA A 32 -7.70 -15.61 17.67
C ALA A 32 -8.36 -15.79 16.30
N SER A 33 -8.20 -14.83 15.42
CA SER A 33 -8.47 -14.98 14.00
C SER A 33 -7.80 -16.29 13.59
N GLN A 34 -8.58 -17.34 13.34
CA GLN A 34 -8.03 -18.56 12.80
C GLN A 34 -7.28 -18.17 11.54
N ALA A 35 -5.99 -18.51 11.48
CA ALA A 35 -5.22 -18.33 10.26
C ALA A 35 -6.04 -18.96 9.12
N PRO A 36 -6.25 -18.24 7.99
CA PRO A 36 -7.08 -18.77 6.92
C PRO A 36 -6.50 -20.10 6.46
N SER A 37 -7.37 -21.04 6.15
CA SER A 37 -6.98 -22.34 5.63
C SER A 37 -6.14 -22.14 4.36
N THR A 38 -5.07 -22.91 4.22
CA THR A 38 -4.27 -22.99 3.01
C THR A 38 -4.54 -24.29 2.30
N VAL A 39 -4.29 -24.34 0.99
CA VAL A 39 -4.35 -25.55 0.17
C VAL A 39 -2.98 -25.83 -0.43
N PRO A 40 -2.67 -27.07 -0.84
CA PRO A 40 -1.45 -27.34 -1.61
C PRO A 40 -1.42 -26.53 -2.91
N LEU A 41 -0.22 -26.12 -3.37
CA LEU A 41 -0.06 -25.43 -4.65
C LEU A 41 -0.60 -26.23 -5.84
N SER A 42 -0.52 -27.57 -5.79
CA SER A 42 -1.12 -28.47 -6.79
C SER A 42 -2.60 -28.27 -7.00
N ASP A 43 -3.31 -27.79 -5.99
CA ASP A 43 -4.77 -27.63 -6.01
C ASP A 43 -5.22 -26.27 -6.59
N LEU A 44 -4.26 -25.44 -7.02
CA LEU A 44 -4.51 -24.14 -7.62
C LEU A 44 -4.78 -24.21 -9.13
N SER A 45 -4.75 -25.39 -9.73
CA SER A 45 -5.07 -25.57 -11.15
C SER A 45 -6.43 -24.96 -11.49
N GLY A 46 -6.45 -24.11 -12.53
CA GLY A 46 -7.64 -23.39 -12.97
C GLY A 46 -7.96 -22.11 -12.19
N LEU A 47 -7.24 -21.80 -11.11
CA LEU A 47 -7.35 -20.50 -10.46
C LEU A 47 -6.78 -19.39 -11.35
N VAL A 48 -7.49 -18.28 -11.46
CA VAL A 48 -6.98 -17.02 -12.03
C VAL A 48 -6.92 -15.99 -10.92
N LEU A 49 -5.71 -15.57 -10.57
CA LEU A 49 -5.46 -14.48 -9.61
C LEU A 49 -5.50 -13.14 -10.35
N GLN A 50 -6.34 -12.22 -9.90
CA GLN A 50 -6.50 -10.89 -10.50
C GLN A 50 -5.52 -9.92 -9.82
N VAL A 51 -4.54 -9.39 -10.56
CA VAL A 51 -3.48 -8.54 -10.01
C VAL A 51 -3.53 -7.15 -10.64
N GLY A 52 -3.62 -6.13 -9.79
CA GLY A 52 -3.47 -4.73 -10.20
C GLY A 52 -1.99 -4.42 -10.47
N ASP A 53 -1.73 -3.74 -11.56
CA ASP A 53 -0.41 -3.36 -12.01
C ASP A 53 -0.33 -1.86 -12.30
N GLN A 54 0.55 -1.15 -11.61
CA GLN A 54 0.72 0.27 -11.82
C GLN A 54 1.82 0.54 -12.84
N LYS A 55 1.44 1.08 -14.00
CA LYS A 55 2.37 1.43 -15.08
C LYS A 55 3.28 0.26 -15.50
N GLY A 56 2.80 -0.96 -15.44
CA GLY A 56 3.55 -2.15 -15.82
C GLY A 56 4.64 -2.59 -14.83
N GLY A 57 4.74 -1.97 -13.67
CA GLY A 57 5.87 -2.20 -12.77
C GLY A 57 5.90 -3.54 -12.07
N THR A 58 4.75 -4.12 -11.76
CA THR A 58 4.66 -5.45 -11.12
C THR A 58 4.78 -6.57 -12.17
N GLU A 59 3.99 -6.50 -13.24
CA GLU A 59 4.00 -7.49 -14.31
C GLU A 59 5.37 -7.58 -14.98
N SER A 60 5.93 -6.42 -15.38
CA SER A 60 7.24 -6.37 -16.06
C SER A 60 8.35 -6.96 -15.21
N LEU A 61 8.35 -6.68 -13.90
CA LEU A 61 9.36 -7.21 -12.99
C LEU A 61 9.27 -8.73 -12.87
N LEU A 62 8.07 -9.26 -12.65
CA LEU A 62 7.86 -10.71 -12.57
C LEU A 62 8.24 -11.42 -13.85
N ARG A 63 7.90 -10.85 -15.01
CA ARG A 63 8.29 -11.41 -16.34
C ARG A 63 9.80 -11.33 -16.56
N ALA A 64 10.40 -10.19 -16.29
CA ALA A 64 11.83 -9.97 -16.50
C ALA A 64 12.70 -10.93 -15.68
N ALA A 65 12.29 -11.25 -14.47
CA ALA A 65 12.98 -12.15 -13.57
C ALA A 65 12.61 -13.64 -13.79
N GLY A 66 11.77 -14.00 -14.78
CA GLY A 66 11.29 -15.38 -14.98
C GLY A 66 10.38 -15.88 -13.84
N ALA A 67 9.86 -14.98 -13.03
CA ALA A 67 9.09 -15.34 -11.83
C ALA A 67 7.67 -15.86 -12.14
N LEU A 68 7.22 -15.74 -13.41
CA LEU A 68 5.95 -16.29 -13.88
C LEU A 68 6.08 -17.68 -14.50
N ASP A 69 7.29 -18.22 -14.58
CA ASP A 69 7.52 -19.55 -15.12
C ASP A 69 6.99 -20.62 -14.14
N ASN A 70 6.40 -21.68 -14.72
CA ASN A 70 5.87 -22.82 -13.97
C ASN A 70 4.90 -22.45 -12.84
N LEU A 71 4.04 -21.44 -13.06
CA LEU A 71 2.97 -21.09 -12.14
C LEU A 71 1.93 -22.22 -12.07
N PRO A 72 1.53 -22.67 -10.86
CA PRO A 72 0.45 -23.67 -10.72
C PRO A 72 -0.96 -23.04 -10.85
N TYR A 73 -1.06 -21.75 -11.12
CA TYR A 73 -2.27 -20.97 -11.36
C TYR A 73 -2.02 -19.94 -12.47
N GLN A 74 -3.05 -19.22 -12.88
CA GLN A 74 -2.91 -18.13 -13.84
C GLN A 74 -2.94 -16.78 -13.14
N ILE A 75 -2.30 -15.75 -13.71
CA ILE A 75 -2.41 -14.36 -13.29
C ILE A 75 -2.98 -13.53 -14.44
N ALA A 76 -4.02 -12.78 -14.15
CA ALA A 76 -4.55 -11.75 -15.03
C ALA A 76 -4.16 -10.38 -14.47
N PHE A 77 -3.37 -9.61 -15.23
CA PHE A 77 -2.97 -8.27 -14.86
C PHE A 77 -3.94 -7.22 -15.40
N SER A 78 -4.24 -6.22 -14.57
CA SER A 78 -5.01 -5.04 -14.95
C SER A 78 -4.18 -3.79 -14.66
N THR A 79 -3.90 -2.99 -15.69
CA THR A 79 -3.06 -1.80 -15.57
C THR A 79 -3.86 -0.61 -15.05
N PHE A 80 -3.28 0.09 -14.08
CA PHE A 80 -3.80 1.31 -13.46
C PHE A 80 -2.81 2.46 -13.61
N THR A 81 -3.31 3.68 -13.61
CA THR A 81 -2.50 4.91 -13.73
C THR A 81 -1.85 5.31 -12.40
N SER A 82 -2.46 4.89 -11.28
CA SER A 82 -2.03 5.28 -9.92
C SER A 82 -2.53 4.28 -8.88
N GLY A 83 -2.08 4.43 -7.62
CA GLY A 83 -2.45 3.53 -6.51
C GLY A 83 -3.91 3.60 -6.07
N PRO A 84 -4.54 4.78 -5.91
CA PRO A 84 -5.91 4.87 -5.41
C PRO A 84 -6.93 4.03 -6.22
N PRO A 85 -6.97 4.04 -7.56
CA PRO A 85 -7.87 3.17 -8.33
C PRO A 85 -7.62 1.68 -8.11
N GLN A 86 -6.40 1.25 -7.76
CA GLN A 86 -6.12 -0.14 -7.42
C GLN A 86 -6.81 -0.56 -6.11
N VAL A 87 -6.76 0.31 -5.08
CA VAL A 87 -7.43 0.06 -3.80
C VAL A 87 -8.96 0.02 -3.98
N GLU A 88 -9.51 0.90 -4.83
CA GLU A 88 -10.93 0.90 -5.19
C GLU A 88 -11.32 -0.39 -5.91
N ALA A 89 -10.53 -0.84 -6.89
CA ALA A 89 -10.75 -2.08 -7.63
C ALA A 89 -10.67 -3.32 -6.72
N ALA A 90 -9.72 -3.36 -5.78
CA ALA A 90 -9.62 -4.42 -4.78
C ALA A 90 -10.82 -4.43 -3.84
N THR A 91 -11.27 -3.25 -3.38
CA THR A 91 -12.48 -3.10 -2.56
C THR A 91 -13.73 -3.61 -3.28
N ALA A 92 -13.82 -3.36 -4.58
CA ALA A 92 -14.92 -3.80 -5.44
C ALA A 92 -14.80 -5.29 -5.86
N GLY A 93 -13.77 -6.01 -5.41
CA GLY A 93 -13.53 -7.41 -5.78
C GLY A 93 -13.15 -7.63 -7.25
N LYS A 94 -12.64 -6.59 -7.93
CA LYS A 94 -12.19 -6.66 -9.33
C LYS A 94 -10.74 -7.12 -9.45
N ILE A 95 -9.95 -6.91 -8.42
CA ILE A 95 -8.61 -7.45 -8.29
C ILE A 95 -8.43 -8.07 -6.90
N ASP A 96 -7.57 -9.07 -6.82
CA ASP A 96 -7.24 -9.78 -5.59
C ASP A 96 -6.11 -9.10 -4.83
N PHE A 97 -5.17 -8.51 -5.57
CA PHE A 97 -3.93 -7.94 -5.03
C PHE A 97 -3.40 -6.81 -5.91
N ALA A 98 -2.71 -5.86 -5.30
CA ALA A 98 -1.90 -4.84 -5.97
C ALA A 98 -0.76 -4.35 -5.08
N ILE A 99 0.29 -3.76 -5.70
CA ILE A 99 1.32 -3.01 -4.98
C ILE A 99 1.09 -1.51 -5.23
N THR A 100 0.99 -0.74 -4.15
CA THR A 100 0.76 0.70 -4.18
C THR A 100 1.83 1.44 -3.38
N GLY A 101 1.95 2.76 -3.58
CA GLY A 101 2.70 3.60 -2.64
C GLY A 101 2.06 3.65 -1.24
N ASN A 102 2.65 4.41 -0.35
CA ASN A 102 2.21 4.52 1.04
C ASN A 102 0.82 5.14 1.24
N THR A 103 0.46 6.14 0.47
CA THR A 103 -0.76 6.94 0.70
C THR A 103 -2.08 6.24 0.30
N PRO A 104 -2.18 5.47 -0.81
CA PRO A 104 -3.42 4.83 -1.20
C PRO A 104 -4.06 3.93 -0.12
N PRO A 105 -3.31 3.13 0.66
CA PRO A 105 -3.88 2.34 1.76
C PRO A 105 -4.50 3.20 2.86
N ILE A 106 -3.96 4.40 3.13
CA ILE A 106 -4.51 5.34 4.11
C ILE A 106 -5.90 5.81 3.69
N PHE A 107 -6.06 6.18 2.42
CA PHE A 107 -7.37 6.56 1.88
C PHE A 107 -8.35 5.39 1.89
N GLY A 108 -7.87 4.20 1.56
CA GLY A 108 -8.64 2.97 1.71
C GLY A 108 -9.13 2.76 3.14
N ALA A 109 -8.23 2.87 4.12
CA ALA A 109 -8.56 2.74 5.53
C ALA A 109 -9.56 3.81 5.99
N ALA A 110 -9.36 5.07 5.61
CA ALA A 110 -10.26 6.18 5.95
C ALA A 110 -11.67 6.03 5.37
N SER A 111 -11.82 5.30 4.25
CA SER A 111 -13.10 4.99 3.60
C SER A 111 -13.66 3.61 3.94
N ASN A 112 -13.07 2.87 4.89
CA ASN A 112 -13.44 1.50 5.25
C ASN A 112 -13.42 0.53 4.05
N ALA A 113 -12.42 0.66 3.18
CA ALA A 113 -12.19 -0.23 2.05
C ALA A 113 -12.07 -1.70 2.49
N LYS A 114 -12.47 -2.64 1.66
CA LYS A 114 -12.43 -4.09 1.92
C LYS A 114 -11.07 -4.68 1.53
N VAL A 115 -10.02 -4.17 2.15
CA VAL A 115 -8.63 -4.55 1.85
C VAL A 115 -7.78 -4.61 3.12
N LYS A 116 -6.66 -5.31 3.04
CA LYS A 116 -5.58 -5.32 4.05
C LYS A 116 -4.23 -5.10 3.40
N VAL A 117 -3.36 -4.42 4.11
CA VAL A 117 -1.92 -4.38 3.81
C VAL A 117 -1.29 -5.67 4.28
N VAL A 118 -0.65 -6.40 3.37
CA VAL A 118 -0.13 -7.75 3.63
C VAL A 118 1.38 -7.88 3.44
N SER A 119 2.03 -6.89 2.84
CA SER A 119 3.48 -6.84 2.64
C SER A 119 3.97 -5.40 2.55
N ALA A 120 5.26 -5.19 2.81
CA ALA A 120 5.91 -3.89 2.71
C ALA A 120 7.21 -3.99 1.91
N TYR A 121 7.55 -2.91 1.21
CA TYR A 121 8.76 -2.78 0.39
C TYR A 121 9.37 -1.41 0.62
N ASN A 122 10.68 -1.34 0.85
CA ASN A 122 11.39 -0.08 1.01
C ASN A 122 11.77 0.48 -0.37
N GLY A 123 11.31 1.66 -0.70
CA GLY A 123 11.64 2.39 -1.92
C GLY A 123 12.46 3.67 -1.67
N GLY A 124 12.68 4.02 -0.39
CA GLY A 124 13.50 5.17 0.00
C GLY A 124 12.91 6.55 -0.29
N GLY A 125 11.82 6.67 -1.05
CA GLY A 125 11.12 7.94 -1.31
C GLY A 125 11.90 8.95 -2.20
N VAL A 126 12.94 8.51 -2.90
CA VAL A 126 13.77 9.42 -3.74
C VAL A 126 13.08 9.73 -5.07
N GLY A 127 12.30 8.79 -5.58
CA GLY A 127 11.59 8.92 -6.86
C GLY A 127 10.36 9.84 -6.81
N ASP A 128 9.84 10.14 -5.62
CA ASP A 128 8.72 11.04 -5.41
C ASP A 128 9.25 12.47 -5.27
N ALA A 129 8.87 13.37 -6.17
CA ALA A 129 9.42 14.73 -6.23
C ALA A 129 8.34 15.80 -6.44
N ILE A 130 8.65 17.02 -6.05
CA ILE A 130 7.93 18.23 -6.45
C ILE A 130 8.78 18.92 -7.52
N LEU A 131 8.26 18.93 -8.75
CA LEU A 131 8.91 19.50 -9.92
C LEU A 131 8.38 20.91 -10.20
N VAL A 132 9.27 21.77 -10.65
CA VAL A 132 8.94 23.10 -11.19
C VAL A 132 9.65 23.30 -12.54
N PRO A 133 9.18 24.20 -13.43
CA PRO A 133 9.95 24.59 -14.62
C PRO A 133 11.37 25.04 -14.23
N ALA A 134 12.36 24.76 -15.05
CA ALA A 134 13.76 25.04 -14.74
C ALA A 134 14.04 26.54 -14.53
N ASP A 135 13.29 27.39 -15.24
CA ASP A 135 13.34 28.87 -15.18
C ASP A 135 12.38 29.49 -14.15
N SER A 136 11.62 28.65 -13.41
CA SER A 136 10.71 29.11 -12.37
C SER A 136 11.44 29.87 -11.26
N PRO A 137 10.87 30.96 -10.73
CA PRO A 137 11.43 31.66 -9.56
C PRO A 137 11.28 30.86 -8.25
N ILE A 138 10.48 29.79 -8.23
CA ILE A 138 10.25 28.95 -7.06
C ILE A 138 11.52 28.13 -6.77
N GLN A 139 12.24 28.42 -5.70
CA GLN A 139 13.49 27.74 -5.34
C GLN A 139 13.31 26.69 -4.24
N SER A 140 12.26 26.83 -3.43
CA SER A 140 11.97 26.00 -2.24
C SER A 140 10.48 25.78 -2.07
N VAL A 141 10.13 24.90 -1.14
CA VAL A 141 8.73 24.65 -0.77
C VAL A 141 8.06 25.92 -0.19
N SER A 142 8.81 26.77 0.49
CA SER A 142 8.27 28.03 1.04
C SER A 142 7.76 28.98 -0.05
N ASP A 143 8.33 28.91 -1.26
CA ASP A 143 7.94 29.74 -2.40
C ASP A 143 6.63 29.24 -3.06
N LEU A 144 6.11 28.10 -2.63
CA LEU A 144 4.83 27.56 -3.10
C LEU A 144 3.62 28.31 -2.52
N ARG A 145 3.81 29.24 -1.59
CA ARG A 145 2.70 30.04 -1.06
C ARG A 145 1.97 30.79 -2.19
N GLY A 146 0.65 30.59 -2.27
CA GLY A 146 -0.20 31.15 -3.32
C GLY A 146 -0.08 30.46 -4.68
N LYS A 147 0.71 29.38 -4.81
CA LYS A 147 0.97 28.66 -6.06
C LYS A 147 0.05 27.47 -6.23
N SER A 148 -0.12 27.05 -7.47
CA SER A 148 -0.87 25.84 -7.86
C SER A 148 0.08 24.65 -7.96
N ILE A 149 -0.33 23.53 -7.32
CA ILE A 149 0.42 22.27 -7.32
C ILE A 149 -0.47 21.19 -7.96
N LEU A 150 -0.05 20.67 -9.10
CA LEU A 150 -0.70 19.52 -9.73
C LEU A 150 -0.32 18.25 -8.98
N VAL A 151 -1.29 17.41 -8.62
CA VAL A 151 -1.03 16.19 -7.85
C VAL A 151 -2.17 15.18 -7.97
N GLY A 152 -1.86 13.89 -7.91
CA GLY A 152 -2.86 12.83 -7.82
C GLY A 152 -3.45 12.75 -6.41
N LYS A 153 -4.78 12.93 -6.26
CA LYS A 153 -5.44 12.81 -4.95
C LYS A 153 -5.21 11.41 -4.35
N GLY A 154 -4.77 11.36 -3.10
CA GLY A 154 -4.53 10.09 -2.39
C GLY A 154 -3.32 9.30 -2.88
N SER A 155 -2.46 9.87 -3.74
CA SER A 155 -1.20 9.27 -4.17
C SER A 155 -0.05 9.57 -3.20
N SER A 156 1.09 8.87 -3.35
CA SER A 156 2.32 9.17 -2.60
C SER A 156 2.82 10.60 -2.85
N GLY A 157 2.62 11.13 -4.06
CA GLY A 157 2.88 12.54 -4.37
C GLY A 157 2.05 13.50 -3.51
N HIS A 158 0.78 13.16 -3.21
CA HIS A 158 -0.04 13.94 -2.29
C HIS A 158 0.51 13.90 -0.87
N GLY A 159 0.92 12.72 -0.38
CA GLY A 159 1.61 12.58 0.90
C GLY A 159 2.91 13.40 0.97
N ASN A 160 3.70 13.37 -0.11
CA ASN A 160 4.90 14.19 -0.22
C ASN A 160 4.59 15.69 -0.11
N VAL A 161 3.60 16.19 -0.84
CA VAL A 161 3.19 17.61 -0.75
C VAL A 161 2.83 17.99 0.66
N LEU A 162 1.96 17.22 1.33
CA LEU A 162 1.53 17.54 2.69
C LEU A 162 2.71 17.56 3.68
N GLY A 163 3.59 16.56 3.60
CA GLY A 163 4.76 16.50 4.46
C GLY A 163 5.74 17.64 4.21
N GLN A 164 5.93 18.04 2.96
CA GLN A 164 6.78 19.18 2.62
C GLN A 164 6.20 20.52 3.08
N LEU A 165 4.88 20.69 2.94
CA LEU A 165 4.19 21.89 3.44
C LEU A 165 4.30 21.98 4.97
N ASP A 166 4.02 20.89 5.68
CA ASP A 166 4.12 20.84 7.14
C ASP A 166 5.54 21.19 7.63
N LYS A 167 6.57 20.62 6.97
CA LYS A 167 7.98 20.92 7.25
C LYS A 167 8.36 22.38 6.98
N ALA A 168 7.74 23.02 5.98
CA ALA A 168 7.95 24.41 5.64
C ALA A 168 7.08 25.40 6.45
N GLY A 169 6.25 24.91 7.39
CA GLY A 169 5.31 25.73 8.14
C GLY A 169 4.16 26.28 7.29
N LEU A 170 3.83 25.59 6.21
CA LEU A 170 2.71 25.89 5.32
C LEU A 170 1.58 24.89 5.56
N THR A 171 0.39 25.28 5.12
CA THR A 171 -0.82 24.45 5.15
C THR A 171 -1.42 24.31 3.76
N THR A 172 -2.41 23.46 3.59
CA THR A 172 -3.16 23.36 2.33
C THR A 172 -3.94 24.63 1.98
N ALA A 173 -4.20 25.51 2.95
CA ALA A 173 -4.81 26.82 2.70
C ALA A 173 -3.82 27.84 2.07
N ASP A 174 -2.52 27.58 2.18
CA ASP A 174 -1.48 28.44 1.62
C ASP A 174 -1.18 28.15 0.14
N VAL A 175 -1.70 27.07 -0.42
CA VAL A 175 -1.46 26.62 -1.80
C VAL A 175 -2.76 26.22 -2.49
N LYS A 176 -2.73 26.08 -3.82
CA LYS A 176 -3.87 25.55 -4.57
C LYS A 176 -3.53 24.13 -5.05
N LEU A 177 -4.09 23.12 -4.40
CA LEU A 177 -3.99 21.74 -4.89
C LEU A 177 -4.94 21.51 -6.07
N VAL A 178 -4.38 21.07 -7.19
CA VAL A 178 -5.12 20.74 -8.42
C VAL A 178 -5.01 19.24 -8.63
N PHE A 179 -6.10 18.53 -8.40
CA PHE A 179 -6.10 17.07 -8.45
C PHE A 179 -6.31 16.57 -9.89
N LEU A 180 -5.27 15.95 -10.44
CA LEU A 180 -5.24 15.38 -11.79
C LEU A 180 -4.53 14.01 -11.77
N GLN A 181 -4.94 13.11 -12.68
CA GLN A 181 -4.21 11.87 -12.92
C GLN A 181 -2.87 12.18 -13.63
N PRO A 182 -1.86 11.30 -13.54
CA PRO A 182 -0.51 11.60 -14.03
C PRO A 182 -0.43 12.07 -15.49
N ALA A 183 -1.18 11.48 -16.41
CA ALA A 183 -1.15 11.87 -17.82
C ALA A 183 -1.75 13.26 -18.06
N ASP A 184 -2.86 13.58 -17.38
CA ASP A 184 -3.51 14.88 -17.45
C ASP A 184 -2.64 15.95 -16.77
N ALA A 185 -2.03 15.60 -15.63
CA ALA A 185 -1.10 16.47 -14.91
C ALA A 185 0.13 16.79 -15.76
N LEU A 186 0.72 15.82 -16.46
CA LEU A 186 1.83 16.05 -17.39
C LEU A 186 1.43 17.02 -18.51
N SER A 187 0.25 16.83 -19.09
CA SER A 187 -0.27 17.68 -20.16
C SER A 187 -0.52 19.11 -19.67
N ALA A 188 -1.16 19.26 -18.50
CA ALA A 188 -1.43 20.55 -17.87
C ALA A 188 -0.13 21.26 -17.47
N PHE A 189 0.83 20.54 -16.89
CA PHE A 189 2.12 21.10 -16.49
C PHE A 189 2.95 21.58 -17.69
N ARG A 190 2.96 20.81 -18.79
CA ARG A 190 3.60 21.18 -20.05
C ARG A 190 2.96 22.44 -20.66
N ALA A 191 1.64 22.62 -20.48
CA ALA A 191 0.91 23.78 -20.93
C ALA A 191 1.01 25.01 -19.99
N GLY A 192 1.79 24.90 -18.89
CA GLY A 192 1.94 25.99 -17.91
C GLY A 192 0.71 26.22 -17.03
N GLN A 193 -0.17 25.23 -16.90
CA GLN A 193 -1.42 25.33 -16.11
C GLN A 193 -1.22 24.99 -14.62
N GLY A 194 0.03 24.80 -14.19
CA GLY A 194 0.39 24.59 -12.80
C GLY A 194 1.80 25.12 -12.54
N ASP A 195 2.01 25.70 -11.36
CA ASP A 195 3.32 26.23 -10.96
C ASP A 195 4.30 25.13 -10.54
N ALA A 196 3.77 24.03 -10.00
CA ALA A 196 4.52 22.85 -9.58
C ALA A 196 3.74 21.57 -9.89
N TRP A 197 4.45 20.45 -9.97
CA TRP A 197 3.87 19.12 -10.16
C TRP A 197 4.49 18.12 -9.18
N ALA A 198 3.67 17.56 -8.30
CA ALA A 198 4.08 16.50 -7.38
C ALA A 198 3.77 15.15 -7.99
N ILE A 199 4.80 14.35 -8.21
CA ILE A 199 4.72 13.09 -8.97
C ILE A 199 5.79 12.10 -8.49
N TRP A 200 5.72 10.87 -8.95
CA TRP A 200 6.63 9.77 -8.63
C TRP A 200 7.18 9.09 -9.88
N ASP A 201 8.25 8.30 -9.71
CA ASP A 201 8.82 7.53 -10.81
C ASP A 201 7.85 6.43 -11.35
N PRO A 202 7.85 6.19 -12.65
CA PRO A 202 8.80 6.71 -13.66
C PRO A 202 8.43 8.08 -14.25
N PHE A 203 7.33 8.68 -13.82
CA PHE A 203 6.89 9.99 -14.36
C PHE A 203 7.86 11.10 -14.02
N THR A 204 8.50 11.07 -12.83
CA THR A 204 9.54 12.03 -12.44
C THR A 204 10.69 12.00 -13.44
N ALA A 205 11.27 10.82 -13.69
CA ALA A 205 12.37 10.65 -14.63
C ALA A 205 11.95 10.99 -16.08
N GLN A 206 10.72 10.65 -16.47
CA GLN A 206 10.16 11.02 -17.76
C GLN A 206 10.06 12.54 -17.92
N ALA A 207 9.59 13.25 -16.89
CA ALA A 207 9.50 14.71 -16.92
C ALA A 207 10.89 15.36 -16.98
N GLU A 208 11.84 14.85 -16.20
CA GLU A 208 13.24 15.33 -16.20
C GLU A 208 13.91 15.19 -17.58
N GLN A 209 13.53 14.17 -18.35
CA GLN A 209 14.04 13.96 -19.71
C GLN A 209 13.31 14.77 -20.78
N GLN A 210 11.98 14.84 -20.69
CA GLN A 210 11.15 15.41 -21.75
C GLN A 210 10.88 16.90 -21.57
N LEU A 211 11.04 17.43 -20.38
CA LEU A 211 10.75 18.80 -20.02
C LEU A 211 11.97 19.46 -19.40
N LYS A 212 12.05 20.77 -19.52
CA LYS A 212 13.04 21.56 -18.76
C LYS A 212 12.51 21.81 -17.36
N VAL A 213 12.76 20.87 -16.44
CA VAL A 213 12.29 20.91 -15.05
C VAL A 213 13.44 20.73 -14.06
N ARG A 214 13.18 21.08 -12.83
CA ARG A 214 14.03 20.74 -11.67
C ARG A 214 13.17 20.35 -10.48
N SER A 215 13.70 19.48 -9.63
CA SER A 215 13.09 19.13 -8.36
C SER A 215 13.44 20.17 -7.29
N ILE A 216 12.44 20.62 -6.53
CA ILE A 216 12.63 21.48 -5.35
C ILE A 216 12.52 20.71 -4.04
N ALA A 217 11.95 19.50 -4.07
CA ALA A 217 11.79 18.64 -2.90
C ALA A 217 11.59 17.19 -3.32
N GLN A 218 12.00 16.27 -2.45
CA GLN A 218 11.78 14.82 -2.59
C GLN A 218 11.12 14.29 -1.32
N ALA A 219 10.41 13.16 -1.42
CA ALA A 219 9.72 12.55 -0.29
C ALA A 219 10.66 11.93 0.75
N LYS A 220 11.91 11.68 0.39
CA LYS A 220 12.92 11.13 1.31
C LYS A 220 13.06 12.01 2.56
N GLY A 221 12.87 11.38 3.74
CA GLY A 221 12.96 12.08 5.03
C GLY A 221 11.72 12.93 5.38
N VAL A 222 10.67 12.87 4.57
CA VAL A 222 9.40 13.57 4.79
C VAL A 222 8.23 12.58 4.88
N THR A 223 8.21 11.58 4.00
CA THR A 223 7.35 10.40 4.12
C THR A 223 8.22 9.19 4.47
N ASN A 224 7.56 8.05 4.70
CA ASN A 224 8.27 6.82 5.04
C ASN A 224 8.91 6.10 3.83
N GLY A 225 8.56 6.49 2.59
CA GLY A 225 9.13 5.93 1.37
C GLY A 225 8.81 4.46 1.10
N TYR A 226 7.83 3.88 1.81
CA TYR A 226 7.41 2.49 1.59
C TYR A 226 6.40 2.34 0.45
N TRP A 227 6.41 1.12 -0.10
CA TRP A 227 5.35 0.58 -0.94
C TRP A 227 4.67 -0.54 -0.17
N PHE A 228 3.38 -0.76 -0.42
CA PHE A 228 2.60 -1.77 0.27
C PHE A 228 1.89 -2.70 -0.72
N GLY A 229 1.96 -3.99 -0.43
CA GLY A 229 1.07 -4.97 -1.03
C GLY A 229 -0.28 -4.93 -0.34
N VAL A 230 -1.33 -4.70 -1.13
CA VAL A 230 -2.71 -4.60 -0.67
C VAL A 230 -3.51 -5.75 -1.26
N ALA A 231 -4.15 -6.56 -0.42
CA ALA A 231 -5.01 -7.66 -0.83
C ALA A 231 -6.47 -7.39 -0.45
N SER A 232 -7.41 -7.84 -1.29
CA SER A 232 -8.83 -7.74 -0.98
C SER A 232 -9.22 -8.72 0.13
N ASP A 233 -10.17 -8.32 0.99
CA ASP A 233 -10.70 -9.19 2.05
C ASP A 233 -11.25 -10.50 1.48
N ALA A 234 -11.84 -10.45 0.27
CA ALA A 234 -12.37 -11.63 -0.42
C ALA A 234 -11.25 -12.62 -0.80
N ALA A 235 -10.12 -12.11 -1.32
CA ALA A 235 -8.97 -12.95 -1.67
C ALA A 235 -8.32 -13.56 -0.41
N LEU A 236 -8.28 -12.80 0.68
CA LEU A 236 -7.73 -13.26 1.96
C LEU A 236 -8.62 -14.32 2.63
N ALA A 237 -9.92 -14.32 2.37
CA ALA A 237 -10.86 -15.27 2.89
C ALA A 237 -10.94 -16.58 2.06
N ASP A 238 -10.54 -16.55 0.79
CA ASP A 238 -10.56 -17.72 -0.10
C ASP A 238 -9.27 -18.54 0.07
N PRO A 239 -9.32 -19.83 0.44
CA PRO A 239 -8.12 -20.62 0.70
C PRO A 239 -7.17 -20.74 -0.50
N LYS A 240 -7.72 -20.84 -1.72
CA LYS A 240 -6.92 -20.95 -2.94
C LYS A 240 -6.22 -19.62 -3.28
N ARG A 241 -6.97 -18.51 -3.23
CA ARG A 241 -6.39 -17.17 -3.45
C ARG A 241 -5.38 -16.82 -2.37
N ASN A 242 -5.68 -17.11 -1.11
CA ASN A 242 -4.75 -16.91 0.00
C ASN A 242 -3.42 -17.65 -0.22
N THR A 243 -3.46 -18.91 -0.68
CA THR A 243 -2.26 -19.69 -1.01
C THR A 243 -1.53 -19.11 -2.23
N ALA A 244 -2.26 -18.73 -3.29
CA ALA A 244 -1.68 -18.12 -4.49
C ALA A 244 -1.01 -16.78 -4.16
N LEU A 245 -1.58 -15.98 -3.26
CA LEU A 245 -0.98 -14.73 -2.78
C LEU A 245 0.33 -14.97 -2.04
N ALA A 246 0.41 -15.98 -1.18
CA ALA A 246 1.65 -16.35 -0.51
C ALA A 246 2.77 -16.68 -1.52
N ASP A 247 2.46 -17.49 -2.54
CA ASP A 247 3.40 -17.84 -3.62
C ASP A 247 3.79 -16.61 -4.46
N LEU A 248 2.82 -15.78 -4.85
CA LEU A 248 3.06 -14.55 -5.62
C LEU A 248 3.99 -13.59 -4.86
N LEU A 249 3.75 -13.38 -3.56
CA LEU A 249 4.58 -12.50 -2.74
C LEU A 249 6.03 -12.99 -2.64
N VAL A 250 6.24 -14.29 -2.51
CA VAL A 250 7.59 -14.89 -2.52
C VAL A 250 8.25 -14.70 -3.90
N ARG A 251 7.52 -14.93 -4.99
CA ARG A 251 8.01 -14.71 -6.37
C ARG A 251 8.38 -13.24 -6.60
N PHE A 252 7.54 -12.32 -6.12
CA PHE A 252 7.83 -10.89 -6.22
C PHE A 252 9.07 -10.50 -5.41
N ALA A 253 9.23 -11.02 -4.21
CA ALA A 253 10.41 -10.78 -3.37
C ALA A 253 11.71 -11.26 -4.06
N LYS A 254 11.69 -12.45 -4.69
CA LYS A 254 12.80 -12.95 -5.49
C LYS A 254 13.07 -12.09 -6.72
N ALA A 255 12.02 -11.66 -7.42
CA ALA A 255 12.15 -10.79 -8.58
C ALA A 255 12.71 -9.41 -8.22
N ALA A 256 12.31 -8.84 -7.07
CA ALA A 256 12.87 -7.59 -6.56
C ALA A 256 14.36 -7.72 -6.23
N LYS A 257 14.76 -8.84 -5.64
CA LYS A 257 16.19 -9.16 -5.40
C LYS A 257 16.94 -9.29 -6.73
N TRP A 258 16.38 -10.02 -7.70
CA TRP A 258 16.96 -10.12 -9.02
C TRP A 258 17.18 -8.75 -9.68
N ALA A 259 16.19 -7.85 -9.61
CA ALA A 259 16.33 -6.50 -10.17
C ALA A 259 17.43 -5.67 -9.47
N GLN A 260 17.62 -5.89 -8.17
CA GLN A 260 18.71 -5.27 -7.42
C GLN A 260 20.09 -5.78 -7.87
N ASP A 261 20.18 -7.07 -8.17
CA ASP A 261 21.43 -7.71 -8.60
C ASP A 261 21.73 -7.46 -10.08
N HIS A 262 20.69 -7.12 -10.89
CA HIS A 262 20.78 -6.90 -12.34
C HIS A 262 20.16 -5.57 -12.75
N PRO A 263 20.60 -4.42 -12.18
CA PRO A 263 19.89 -3.14 -12.32
C PRO A 263 19.81 -2.64 -13.75
N GLN A 264 20.86 -2.85 -14.56
CA GLN A 264 20.87 -2.43 -15.95
C GLN A 264 19.93 -3.27 -16.80
N GLU A 265 20.00 -4.60 -16.68
CA GLU A 265 19.10 -5.52 -17.42
C GLU A 265 17.63 -5.25 -17.05
N TRP A 266 17.37 -5.02 -15.76
CA TRP A 266 16.03 -4.67 -15.30
C TRP A 266 15.54 -3.36 -15.94
N ALA A 267 16.37 -2.30 -15.94
CA ALA A 267 16.00 -1.02 -16.53
C ALA A 267 15.71 -1.13 -18.04
N GLU A 268 16.50 -1.89 -18.78
CA GLU A 268 16.29 -2.14 -20.21
C GLU A 268 14.99 -2.91 -20.48
N LYS A 269 14.72 -3.98 -19.71
CA LYS A 269 13.49 -4.77 -19.84
C LYS A 269 12.25 -3.96 -19.47
N TYR A 270 12.33 -3.15 -18.42
CA TYR A 270 11.23 -2.27 -18.04
C TYR A 270 10.96 -1.20 -19.11
N ALA A 271 11.99 -0.55 -19.64
CA ALA A 271 11.86 0.43 -20.72
C ALA A 271 11.11 -0.16 -21.91
N ALA A 272 11.51 -1.36 -22.36
CA ALA A 272 10.88 -2.06 -23.48
C ALA A 272 9.41 -2.42 -23.19
N ALA A 273 9.12 -2.90 -21.96
CA ALA A 273 7.77 -3.34 -21.58
C ALA A 273 6.76 -2.19 -21.50
N VAL A 274 7.17 -0.99 -21.06
CA VAL A 274 6.26 0.14 -20.82
C VAL A 274 6.42 1.29 -21.81
N GLY A 275 7.28 1.13 -22.82
CA GLY A 275 7.55 2.17 -23.83
C GLY A 275 8.19 3.41 -23.25
N LEU A 276 9.05 3.28 -22.25
CA LEU A 276 9.77 4.37 -21.64
C LEU A 276 11.14 4.58 -22.33
N ASP A 277 11.61 5.82 -22.35
CA ASP A 277 12.98 6.10 -22.77
C ASP A 277 13.98 5.31 -21.88
N PRO A 278 15.00 4.61 -22.48
CA PRO A 278 15.92 3.78 -21.71
C PRO A 278 16.64 4.52 -20.59
N LYS A 279 17.01 5.80 -20.80
CA LYS A 279 17.68 6.59 -19.77
C LYS A 279 16.75 7.02 -18.64
N ALA A 280 15.49 7.36 -18.97
CA ALA A 280 14.46 7.61 -17.97
C ALA A 280 14.16 6.36 -17.15
N SER A 281 14.18 5.19 -17.80
CA SER A 281 14.04 3.91 -17.13
C SER A 281 15.20 3.64 -16.17
N GLU A 282 16.44 3.78 -16.63
CA GLU A 282 17.65 3.60 -15.80
C GLU A 282 17.57 4.47 -14.53
N VAL A 283 17.31 5.77 -14.68
CA VAL A 283 17.19 6.70 -13.57
C VAL A 283 16.05 6.32 -12.63
N SER A 284 14.86 6.04 -13.17
CA SER A 284 13.69 5.72 -12.35
C SER A 284 13.86 4.42 -11.57
N GLN A 285 14.39 3.37 -12.20
CA GLN A 285 14.55 2.07 -11.55
C GLN A 285 15.69 2.07 -10.52
N ALA A 286 16.71 2.90 -10.70
CA ALA A 286 17.79 3.07 -9.71
C ALA A 286 17.32 3.73 -8.40
N ARG A 287 16.29 4.58 -8.45
CA ARG A 287 15.80 5.34 -7.28
C ARG A 287 14.43 4.91 -6.77
N SER A 288 13.76 3.99 -7.45
CA SER A 288 12.43 3.48 -7.05
C SER A 288 12.47 1.98 -6.79
N LEU A 289 13.44 1.53 -6.02
CA LEU A 289 13.57 0.14 -5.61
C LEU A 289 12.34 -0.30 -4.80
N ARG A 290 12.03 -1.60 -4.86
CA ARG A 290 10.94 -2.23 -4.10
C ARG A 290 11.51 -3.37 -3.27
N LEU A 291 12.39 -3.03 -2.30
CA LEU A 291 13.11 -4.02 -1.50
C LEU A 291 12.18 -4.60 -0.43
N PRO A 292 11.92 -5.93 -0.46
CA PRO A 292 11.08 -6.57 0.54
C PRO A 292 11.58 -6.25 1.94
N THR A 293 10.71 -5.73 2.79
CA THR A 293 11.01 -5.40 4.19
C THR A 293 9.94 -5.95 5.11
N ALA A 294 10.27 -6.13 6.39
CA ALA A 294 9.31 -6.59 7.37
C ALA A 294 8.15 -5.58 7.51
N LEU A 295 6.92 -6.07 7.55
CA LEU A 295 5.75 -5.28 7.90
C LEU A 295 5.72 -5.14 9.44
N SER A 296 6.74 -4.45 9.99
CA SER A 296 6.97 -4.31 11.43
C SER A 296 6.08 -3.25 12.06
N ASP A 297 6.12 -3.16 13.40
CA ASP A 297 5.38 -2.12 14.12
C ASP A 297 5.91 -0.72 13.81
N GLU A 298 7.23 -0.57 13.54
CA GLU A 298 7.85 0.68 13.12
C GLU A 298 7.35 1.12 11.75
N VAL A 299 7.21 0.18 10.80
CA VAL A 299 6.64 0.47 9.46
C VAL A 299 5.20 0.93 9.61
N VAL A 300 4.38 0.22 10.41
CA VAL A 300 2.98 0.58 10.67
C VAL A 300 2.86 1.93 11.38
N ALA A 301 3.71 2.19 12.39
CA ALA A 301 3.73 3.48 13.08
C ALA A 301 4.16 4.64 12.17
N SER A 302 5.08 4.39 11.22
CA SER A 302 5.48 5.39 10.24
C SER A 302 4.34 5.75 9.28
N GLU A 303 3.52 4.77 8.93
CA GLU A 303 2.33 4.95 8.09
C GLU A 303 1.22 5.70 8.85
N GLN A 304 1.05 5.39 10.15
CA GLN A 304 0.12 6.13 11.01
C GLN A 304 0.43 7.64 11.04
N LYS A 305 1.71 8.03 11.08
CA LYS A 305 2.11 9.44 11.04
C LYS A 305 1.66 10.15 9.77
N ILE A 306 1.70 9.46 8.62
CA ILE A 306 1.19 10.01 7.36
C ILE A 306 -0.33 10.13 7.43
N ALA A 307 -1.04 9.13 7.96
CA ALA A 307 -2.48 9.19 8.15
C ALA A 307 -2.90 10.35 9.05
N ASP A 308 -2.17 10.57 10.16
CA ASP A 308 -2.40 11.68 11.09
C ASP A 308 -2.19 13.03 10.38
N LEU A 309 -1.18 13.14 9.52
CA LEU A 309 -0.93 14.35 8.72
C LEU A 309 -2.08 14.64 7.74
N PHE A 310 -2.61 13.60 7.08
CA PHE A 310 -3.78 13.75 6.20
C PHE A 310 -5.02 14.23 6.95
N ALA A 311 -5.26 13.72 8.16
CA ALA A 311 -6.36 14.18 9.01
C ALA A 311 -6.13 15.63 9.50
N LYS A 312 -4.92 15.94 9.99
CA LYS A 312 -4.52 17.30 10.42
C LYS A 312 -4.72 18.33 9.32
N SER A 313 -4.42 17.96 8.05
CA SER A 313 -4.56 18.84 6.90
C SER A 313 -5.98 18.89 6.32
N GLY A 314 -6.96 18.18 6.92
CA GLY A 314 -8.34 18.14 6.47
C GLY A 314 -8.56 17.38 5.15
N GLN A 315 -7.58 16.58 4.70
CA GLN A 315 -7.67 15.81 3.46
C GLN A 315 -8.42 14.48 3.63
N ILE A 316 -8.52 13.98 4.85
CA ILE A 316 -9.43 12.93 5.30
C ILE A 316 -10.14 13.39 6.57
N GLN A 317 -11.32 12.85 6.84
CA GLN A 317 -12.16 13.30 7.96
C GLN A 317 -11.50 13.00 9.33
N SER A 318 -10.88 11.84 9.47
CA SER A 318 -10.15 11.40 10.66
C SER A 318 -9.07 10.40 10.28
N ALA A 319 -7.99 10.37 11.05
CA ALA A 319 -6.95 9.36 10.87
C ALA A 319 -7.51 7.98 11.27
N PRO A 320 -7.43 6.97 10.39
CA PRO A 320 -7.75 5.60 10.77
C PRO A 320 -6.68 5.07 11.73
N ASP A 321 -7.05 4.14 12.62
CA ASP A 321 -6.07 3.29 13.30
C ASP A 321 -5.50 2.31 12.28
N PHE A 322 -4.37 2.67 11.68
CA PHE A 322 -3.80 1.93 10.54
C PHE A 322 -3.43 0.49 10.90
N SER A 323 -3.13 0.21 12.17
CA SER A 323 -2.80 -1.14 12.62
C SER A 323 -3.90 -2.17 12.34
N LYS A 324 -5.18 -1.74 12.31
CA LYS A 324 -6.33 -2.59 11.99
C LYS A 324 -6.43 -2.98 10.51
N TRP A 325 -5.67 -2.29 9.67
CA TRP A 325 -5.62 -2.52 8.22
C TRP A 325 -4.44 -3.39 7.79
N VAL A 326 -3.66 -3.88 8.75
CA VAL A 326 -2.48 -4.72 8.54
C VAL A 326 -2.80 -6.17 8.84
N ASP A 327 -2.41 -7.07 7.94
CA ASP A 327 -2.51 -8.52 8.12
C ASP A 327 -1.15 -9.16 7.84
N ARG A 328 -0.50 -9.68 8.88
CA ARG A 328 0.86 -10.22 8.82
C ARG A 328 0.91 -11.73 8.52
N ARG A 329 -0.18 -12.30 7.97
CA ARG A 329 -0.26 -13.76 7.71
C ARG A 329 0.86 -14.31 6.84
N TYR A 330 1.46 -13.49 5.98
CA TYR A 330 2.55 -13.88 5.10
C TYR A 330 3.95 -13.59 5.65
N ALA A 331 4.07 -13.04 6.85
CA ALA A 331 5.36 -12.66 7.44
C ALA A 331 6.36 -13.82 7.45
N GLY A 332 5.94 -15.02 7.89
CA GLY A 332 6.82 -16.19 7.96
C GLY A 332 7.34 -16.66 6.61
N VAL A 333 6.51 -16.63 5.54
CA VAL A 333 6.98 -17.05 4.21
C VAL A 333 7.84 -16.00 3.52
N LEU A 334 7.74 -14.73 3.94
CA LEU A 334 8.53 -13.62 3.41
C LEU A 334 9.86 -13.44 4.15
N GLU A 335 9.95 -13.86 5.41
CA GLU A 335 11.14 -13.65 6.25
C GLU A 335 12.47 -14.00 5.57
N PRO A 336 12.62 -15.14 4.84
CA PRO A 336 13.88 -15.51 4.18
C PRO A 336 14.30 -14.56 3.05
N PHE A 337 13.39 -13.71 2.56
CA PHE A 337 13.59 -12.84 1.41
C PHE A 337 13.67 -11.35 1.78
N LEU A 338 13.58 -11.03 3.09
CA LEU A 338 13.68 -9.65 3.54
C LEU A 338 15.09 -9.10 3.30
N ILE A 339 15.15 -7.86 2.86
CA ILE A 339 16.40 -7.14 2.62
C ILE A 339 16.53 -6.08 3.70
N SER A 340 17.61 -6.16 4.49
CA SER A 340 17.91 -5.13 5.49
C SER A 340 18.13 -3.79 4.78
N ALA A 341 17.46 -2.74 5.24
CA ALA A 341 17.82 -1.38 4.85
C ALA A 341 19.20 -1.09 5.46
N ASN A 342 20.24 -0.97 4.62
CA ASN A 342 21.55 -0.48 5.03
C ASN A 342 21.51 1.03 5.20
#